data_bb76482ea1f1a3dbf3dedaa9a992ac8b
#
_entry.id   bb76482ea1f1a3dbf3dedaa9a992ac8b
#
_cell.length_a   1.000
_cell.length_b   1.000
_cell.length_c   1.000
_cell.angle_alpha   90.00
_cell.angle_beta   90.00
_cell.angle_gamma   90.00
#
_symmetry.space_group_name_H-M   'P 1'
#
loop_
_entity.id
_entity.type
_entity.pdbx_description
1 polymer ?
#
loop_
_entity_poly.entity_id
_entity_poly.type
_entity_poly.pdbx_seq_one_letter_code
_entity_poly.pdbx_strand_id
1 'polypeptide(L)'
;SVNTQSSSSLLANINRDDEIIEELKILRRKLVIREENHADFEKQFEELNQLKVSHLHLNEQLERIVKLEEELQNQYSMLVEENASLQQEIEKITSKSSLLSQNATSTLALLEDFKLQQRYKVIRSVEENALRMLKTLMRKEDYVDKLSILPEDFSLTLSSKDQSQISVATLSSGEKQILLLSLIWAIFKVSENQMPFIFDTLLGRLDRDHRYNILRNLLPNFGEQVLVLSTDSEISKDYYDVL
;
A
#
# COMPACT_ATOMS: atom_id res chain seq x y z
N SER A 1 -3.75 -15.65 -2.81
CA SER A 1 -2.61 -14.73 -2.66
C SER A 1 -2.04 -14.24 -4.00
N VAL A 2 -2.15 -15.00 -5.08
CA VAL A 2 -1.69 -14.58 -6.42
C VAL A 2 -2.60 -13.48 -7.01
N ASN A 3 -3.91 -13.56 -6.78
CA ASN A 3 -4.88 -12.56 -7.25
C ASN A 3 -4.72 -11.18 -6.58
N THR A 4 -4.32 -11.13 -5.32
CA THR A 4 -4.13 -9.84 -4.62
C THR A 4 -2.88 -9.10 -5.07
N GLN A 5 -1.84 -9.80 -5.50
CA GLN A 5 -0.63 -9.17 -6.04
C GLN A 5 -0.84 -8.63 -7.47
N SER A 6 -1.57 -9.35 -8.31
CA SER A 6 -1.91 -8.89 -9.67
C SER A 6 -2.82 -7.66 -9.64
N SER A 7 -3.82 -7.64 -8.75
CA SER A 7 -4.73 -6.49 -8.61
C SER A 7 -4.02 -5.24 -8.10
N SER A 8 -3.05 -5.37 -7.20
CA SER A 8 -2.29 -4.23 -6.69
C SER A 8 -1.33 -3.65 -7.74
N SER A 9 -0.72 -4.49 -8.58
CA SER A 9 0.13 -4.04 -9.67
C SER A 9 -0.67 -3.37 -10.80
N LEU A 10 -1.88 -3.86 -11.08
CA LEU A 10 -2.82 -3.26 -12.02
C LEU A 10 -3.30 -1.89 -11.54
N LEU A 11 -3.65 -1.75 -10.26
CA LEU A 11 -4.03 -0.47 -9.66
C LEU A 11 -2.87 0.54 -9.70
N ALA A 12 -1.64 0.10 -9.48
CA ALA A 12 -0.47 0.95 -9.58
C ALA A 12 -0.23 1.45 -11.02
N ASN A 13 -0.48 0.60 -12.03
CA ASN A 13 -0.36 0.97 -13.44
C ASN A 13 -1.50 1.92 -13.88
N ILE A 14 -2.74 1.70 -13.43
CA ILE A 14 -3.87 2.58 -13.70
C ILE A 14 -3.62 3.98 -13.08
N ASN A 15 -3.16 4.05 -11.84
CA ASN A 15 -2.83 5.33 -11.20
C ASN A 15 -1.71 6.08 -11.95
N ARG A 16 -0.73 5.36 -12.49
CA ARG A 16 0.34 5.94 -13.29
C ARG A 16 -0.14 6.47 -14.64
N ASP A 17 -1.14 5.82 -15.22
CA ASP A 17 -1.78 6.22 -16.47
C ASP A 17 -2.61 7.51 -16.30
N ASP A 18 -3.35 7.61 -15.19
CA ASP A 18 -4.09 8.82 -14.81
C ASP A 18 -3.15 10.01 -14.54
N GLU A 19 -1.99 9.78 -13.91
CA GLU A 19 -0.96 10.81 -13.73
C GLU A 19 -0.42 11.32 -15.07
N ILE A 20 -0.12 10.43 -16.00
CA ILE A 20 0.34 10.77 -17.35
C ILE A 20 -0.73 11.59 -18.11
N ILE A 21 -2.00 11.22 -17.98
CA ILE A 21 -3.12 11.94 -18.61
C ILE A 21 -3.24 13.37 -18.05
N GLU A 22 -3.11 13.56 -16.75
CA GLU A 22 -3.14 14.89 -16.12
C GLU A 22 -1.92 15.74 -16.51
N GLU A 23 -0.74 15.18 -16.60
CA GLU A 23 0.45 15.87 -17.10
C GLU A 23 0.26 16.32 -18.57
N LEU A 24 -0.32 15.46 -19.40
CA LEU A 24 -0.67 15.79 -20.79
C LEU A 24 -1.65 16.95 -20.90
N LYS A 25 -2.64 17.04 -20.02
CA LYS A 25 -3.59 18.16 -19.96
C LYS A 25 -2.91 19.46 -19.54
N ILE A 26 -2.03 19.42 -18.55
CA ILE A 26 -1.28 20.57 -18.06
C ILE A 26 -0.35 21.11 -19.16
N LEU A 27 0.38 20.23 -19.83
CA LEU A 27 1.27 20.59 -20.94
C LEU A 27 0.49 21.21 -22.12
N ARG A 28 -0.67 20.68 -22.46
CA ARG A 28 -1.55 21.27 -23.48
C ARG A 28 -2.01 22.69 -23.13
N ARG A 29 -2.41 22.92 -21.87
CA ARG A 29 -2.79 24.27 -21.40
C ARG A 29 -1.61 25.25 -21.47
N LYS A 30 -0.41 24.83 -21.10
CA LYS A 30 0.81 25.64 -21.20
C LYS A 30 1.16 25.98 -22.65
N LEU A 31 0.90 25.08 -23.58
CA LEU A 31 1.11 25.30 -25.02
C LEU A 31 0.20 26.38 -25.59
N VAL A 32 -1.05 26.43 -25.15
CA VAL A 32 -2.04 27.45 -25.63
C VAL A 32 -1.71 28.84 -25.10
N ILE A 33 -1.08 28.98 -23.95
CA ILE A 33 -0.83 30.27 -23.29
C ILE A 33 0.50 30.93 -23.74
N ARG A 34 1.40 30.21 -24.39
CA ARG A 34 2.74 30.73 -24.75
C ARG A 34 3.03 30.73 -26.25
N GLU A 35 2.24 31.47 -27.02
CA GLU A 35 2.55 31.73 -28.44
C GLU A 35 3.82 32.58 -28.65
N GLU A 36 4.43 33.15 -27.62
CA GLU A 36 5.57 34.09 -27.74
C GLU A 36 6.97 33.48 -27.63
N ASN A 37 7.16 32.23 -27.28
CA ASN A 37 8.49 31.59 -27.19
C ASN A 37 8.57 30.26 -27.93
N HIS A 38 8.94 30.31 -29.21
CA HIS A 38 9.03 29.15 -30.11
C HIS A 38 9.92 27.99 -29.57
N ALA A 39 11.02 28.30 -28.88
CA ALA A 39 11.93 27.30 -28.34
C ALA A 39 11.37 26.53 -27.13
N ASP A 40 10.62 27.23 -26.27
CA ASP A 40 9.93 26.59 -25.13
C ASP A 40 8.74 25.76 -25.62
N PHE A 41 8.09 26.19 -26.72
CA PHE A 41 6.99 25.46 -27.35
C PHE A 41 7.47 24.12 -27.93
N GLU A 42 8.58 24.12 -28.68
CA GLU A 42 9.16 22.89 -29.25
C GLU A 42 9.53 21.89 -28.16
N LYS A 43 10.17 22.36 -27.08
CA LYS A 43 10.51 21.50 -25.95
C LYS A 43 9.28 20.90 -25.26
N GLN A 44 8.26 21.72 -25.02
CA GLN A 44 7.00 21.26 -24.41
C GLN A 44 6.22 20.32 -25.35
N PHE A 45 6.31 20.52 -26.66
CA PHE A 45 5.71 19.63 -27.65
C PHE A 45 6.43 18.29 -27.73
N GLU A 46 7.74 18.29 -27.59
CA GLU A 46 8.54 17.05 -27.54
C GLU A 46 8.26 16.26 -26.25
N GLU A 47 8.18 16.92 -25.09
CA GLU A 47 7.75 16.34 -23.84
C GLU A 47 6.34 15.75 -23.93
N LEU A 48 5.41 16.47 -24.54
CA LEU A 48 4.05 16.00 -24.79
C LEU A 48 4.01 14.73 -25.66
N ASN A 49 4.86 14.69 -26.69
CA ASN A 49 4.94 13.51 -27.56
C ASN A 49 5.57 12.31 -26.85
N GLN A 50 6.60 12.53 -26.04
CA GLN A 50 7.21 11.47 -25.20
C GLN A 50 6.20 10.92 -24.20
N LEU A 51 5.42 11.77 -23.54
CA LEU A 51 4.35 11.37 -22.64
C LEU A 51 3.25 10.58 -23.34
N LYS A 52 2.86 10.99 -24.55
CA LYS A 52 1.90 10.21 -25.38
C LYS A 52 2.42 8.82 -25.73
N VAL A 53 3.68 8.71 -26.13
CA VAL A 53 4.29 7.41 -26.45
C VAL A 53 4.35 6.52 -25.20
N SER A 54 4.75 7.08 -24.06
CA SER A 54 4.73 6.37 -22.78
C SER A 54 3.33 5.88 -22.39
N HIS A 55 2.31 6.74 -22.57
CA HIS A 55 0.92 6.40 -22.29
C HIS A 55 0.43 5.25 -23.18
N LEU A 56 0.73 5.29 -24.48
CA LEU A 56 0.38 4.19 -25.39
C LEU A 56 1.06 2.88 -25.00
N HIS A 57 2.34 2.93 -24.64
CA HIS A 57 3.08 1.77 -24.21
C HIS A 57 2.53 1.15 -22.92
N LEU A 58 2.16 1.99 -21.94
CA LEU A 58 1.53 1.54 -20.69
C LEU A 58 0.16 0.90 -20.93
N ASN A 59 -0.64 1.45 -21.84
CA ASN A 59 -1.93 0.85 -22.21
C ASN A 59 -1.75 -0.52 -22.86
N GLU A 60 -0.77 -0.67 -23.75
CA GLU A 60 -0.45 -1.99 -24.33
C GLU A 60 0.00 -3.00 -23.28
N GLN A 61 0.80 -2.57 -22.31
CA GLN A 61 1.21 -3.42 -21.18
C GLN A 61 0.02 -3.81 -20.33
N LEU A 62 -0.87 -2.87 -20.07
CA LEU A 62 -2.07 -3.10 -19.28
C LEU A 62 -3.00 -4.12 -19.95
N GLU A 63 -3.24 -3.98 -21.27
CA GLU A 63 -4.02 -4.97 -22.02
C GLU A 63 -3.39 -6.37 -22.00
N ARG A 64 -2.06 -6.46 -22.08
CA ARG A 64 -1.36 -7.76 -21.99
C ARG A 64 -1.53 -8.39 -20.61
N ILE A 65 -1.40 -7.59 -19.55
CA ILE A 65 -1.56 -8.08 -18.18
C ILE A 65 -3.00 -8.54 -17.94
N VAL A 66 -4.00 -7.78 -18.39
CA VAL A 66 -5.42 -8.16 -18.26
C VAL A 66 -5.70 -9.50 -18.99
N LYS A 67 -5.19 -9.66 -20.20
CA LYS A 67 -5.34 -10.95 -20.93
C LYS A 67 -4.66 -12.10 -20.20
N LEU A 68 -3.47 -11.86 -19.65
CA LEU A 68 -2.74 -12.89 -18.90
C LEU A 68 -3.47 -13.26 -17.60
N GLU A 69 -4.09 -12.28 -16.95
CA GLU A 69 -4.92 -12.50 -15.76
C GLU A 69 -6.15 -13.34 -16.08
N GLU A 70 -6.85 -13.04 -17.18
CA GLU A 70 -7.98 -13.84 -17.65
C GLU A 70 -7.57 -15.28 -17.98
N GLU A 71 -6.44 -15.47 -18.69
CA GLU A 71 -5.91 -16.80 -19.00
C GLU A 71 -5.55 -17.58 -17.74
N LEU A 72 -4.86 -16.93 -16.80
CA LEU A 72 -4.49 -17.54 -15.52
C LEU A 72 -5.71 -17.87 -14.67
N GLN A 73 -6.72 -17.02 -14.68
CA GLN A 73 -7.98 -17.23 -13.98
C GLN A 73 -8.74 -18.42 -14.54
N ASN A 74 -8.77 -18.55 -15.88
CA ASN A 74 -9.35 -19.69 -16.56
C ASN A 74 -8.58 -20.99 -16.27
N GLN A 75 -7.25 -20.97 -16.32
CA GLN A 75 -6.42 -22.11 -15.96
C GLN A 75 -6.61 -22.52 -14.50
N TYR A 76 -6.68 -21.51 -13.59
CA TYR A 76 -6.92 -21.76 -12.18
C TYR A 76 -8.29 -22.39 -11.94
N SER A 77 -9.34 -21.89 -12.60
CA SER A 77 -10.69 -22.46 -12.48
C SER A 77 -10.75 -23.90 -13.01
N MET A 78 -10.12 -24.18 -14.14
CA MET A 78 -10.02 -25.55 -14.68
C MET A 78 -9.26 -26.49 -13.74
N LEU A 79 -8.14 -26.04 -13.16
CA LEU A 79 -7.39 -26.83 -12.19
C LEU A 79 -8.16 -27.06 -10.89
N VAL A 80 -8.98 -26.10 -10.46
CA VAL A 80 -9.86 -26.26 -9.30
C VAL A 80 -10.96 -27.29 -9.58
N GLU A 81 -11.59 -27.24 -10.77
CA GLU A 81 -12.58 -28.23 -11.19
C GLU A 81 -11.98 -29.62 -11.36
N GLU A 82 -10.80 -29.73 -11.96
CA GLU A 82 -10.08 -30.98 -12.08
C GLU A 82 -9.70 -31.56 -10.71
N ASN A 83 -9.18 -30.74 -9.81
CA ASN A 83 -8.92 -31.16 -8.43
C ASN A 83 -10.20 -31.61 -7.70
N ALA A 84 -11.30 -30.89 -7.89
CA ALA A 84 -12.58 -31.29 -7.30
C ALA A 84 -13.10 -32.62 -7.87
N SER A 85 -12.95 -32.83 -9.18
CA SER A 85 -13.31 -34.09 -9.83
C SER A 85 -12.42 -35.26 -9.40
N LEU A 86 -11.11 -35.05 -9.31
CA LEU A 86 -10.14 -36.01 -8.79
C LEU A 86 -10.39 -36.36 -7.32
N GLN A 87 -10.74 -35.37 -6.52
CA GLN A 87 -11.15 -35.60 -5.12
C GLN A 87 -12.41 -36.45 -5.02
N GLN A 88 -13.41 -36.19 -5.91
CA GLN A 88 -14.61 -37.05 -5.99
C GLN A 88 -14.30 -38.48 -6.46
N GLU A 89 -13.37 -38.63 -7.36
CA GLU A 89 -12.90 -39.94 -7.81
C GLU A 89 -12.11 -40.67 -6.71
N ILE A 90 -11.25 -39.96 -6.02
CA ILE A 90 -10.56 -40.45 -4.82
C ILE A 90 -11.55 -40.83 -3.72
N GLU A 91 -12.57 -40.03 -3.46
CA GLU A 91 -13.66 -40.41 -2.53
C GLU A 91 -14.43 -41.65 -2.97
N LYS A 92 -14.75 -41.79 -4.25
CA LYS A 92 -15.37 -43.02 -4.79
C LYS A 92 -14.48 -44.26 -4.69
N ILE A 93 -13.18 -44.11 -4.90
CA ILE A 93 -12.19 -45.18 -4.76
C ILE A 93 -11.88 -45.46 -3.29
N THR A 94 -11.92 -44.41 -2.44
CA THR A 94 -11.54 -44.42 -1.02
C THR A 94 -12.70 -44.72 -0.09
N SER A 95 -13.92 -44.90 -0.60
CA SER A 95 -15.01 -45.49 0.23
C SER A 95 -14.60 -46.83 0.87
N LYS A 96 -13.43 -47.36 0.52
CA LYS A 96 -12.76 -48.48 1.17
C LYS A 96 -11.58 -48.12 2.09
N SER A 97 -11.18 -46.86 2.23
CA SER A 97 -10.08 -46.48 3.16
C SER A 97 -10.36 -45.18 3.90
N SER A 98 -10.99 -45.32 5.06
CA SER A 98 -11.33 -44.24 6.00
C SER A 98 -10.10 -43.42 6.48
N LEU A 99 -8.90 -43.99 6.36
CA LEU A 99 -7.65 -43.39 6.79
C LEU A 99 -7.16 -42.22 5.90
N LEU A 100 -7.37 -42.29 4.58
CA LEU A 100 -6.93 -41.20 3.67
C LEU A 100 -7.81 -39.97 3.75
N SER A 101 -9.13 -40.14 3.94
CA SER A 101 -10.05 -39.04 4.18
C SER A 101 -9.76 -38.32 5.50
N GLN A 102 -9.48 -39.04 6.57
CA GLN A 102 -9.08 -38.46 7.86
C GLN A 102 -7.77 -37.68 7.74
N ASN A 103 -6.77 -38.21 7.06
CA ASN A 103 -5.50 -37.53 6.85
C ASN A 103 -5.62 -36.26 6.03
N ALA A 104 -6.44 -36.26 4.96
CA ALA A 104 -6.70 -35.05 4.15
C ALA A 104 -7.44 -33.98 4.95
N THR A 105 -8.45 -34.37 5.72
CA THR A 105 -9.18 -33.44 6.59
C THR A 105 -8.27 -32.86 7.67
N SER A 106 -7.43 -33.70 8.29
CA SER A 106 -6.48 -33.26 9.30
C SER A 106 -5.41 -32.32 8.70
N THR A 107 -4.95 -32.60 7.49
CA THR A 107 -3.98 -31.74 6.78
C THR A 107 -4.59 -30.38 6.42
N LEU A 108 -5.83 -30.34 5.97
CA LEU A 108 -6.56 -29.08 5.72
C LEU A 108 -6.72 -28.27 6.99
N ALA A 109 -7.12 -28.91 8.10
CA ALA A 109 -7.24 -28.24 9.39
C ALA A 109 -5.89 -27.66 9.87
N LEU A 110 -4.80 -28.42 9.70
CA LEU A 110 -3.44 -27.94 10.01
C LEU A 110 -3.02 -26.75 9.15
N LEU A 111 -3.37 -26.76 7.85
CA LEU A 111 -3.07 -25.65 6.95
C LEU A 111 -3.88 -24.40 7.29
N GLU A 112 -5.14 -24.56 7.68
CA GLU A 112 -5.98 -23.44 8.14
C GLU A 112 -5.44 -22.85 9.43
N ASP A 113 -5.08 -23.69 10.41
CA ASP A 113 -4.45 -23.24 11.65
C ASP A 113 -3.11 -22.53 11.38
N PHE A 114 -2.28 -23.11 10.53
CA PHE A 114 -1.02 -22.47 10.12
C PHE A 114 -1.23 -21.09 9.48
N LYS A 115 -2.21 -20.97 8.55
CA LYS A 115 -2.55 -19.67 7.95
C LYS A 115 -3.00 -18.67 9.00
N LEU A 116 -3.81 -19.12 9.95
CA LEU A 116 -4.30 -18.28 11.02
C LEU A 116 -3.14 -17.80 11.90
N GLN A 117 -2.26 -18.70 12.32
CA GLN A 117 -1.08 -18.36 13.10
C GLN A 117 -0.14 -17.40 12.38
N GLN A 118 0.08 -17.60 11.07
CA GLN A 118 0.88 -16.67 10.26
C GLN A 118 0.23 -15.28 10.19
N ARG A 119 -1.11 -15.20 10.02
CA ARG A 119 -1.85 -13.94 10.06
C ARG A 119 -1.66 -13.21 11.38
N TYR A 120 -1.83 -13.89 12.50
CA TYR A 120 -1.60 -13.32 13.84
C TYR A 120 -0.17 -12.81 14.00
N LYS A 121 0.82 -13.57 13.54
CA LYS A 121 2.23 -13.17 13.61
C LYS A 121 2.51 -11.90 12.82
N VAL A 122 1.99 -11.82 11.59
CA VAL A 122 2.15 -10.64 10.73
C VAL A 122 1.47 -9.42 11.35
N ILE A 123 0.21 -9.56 11.79
CA ILE A 123 -0.56 -8.47 12.43
C ILE A 123 0.19 -7.97 13.67
N ARG A 124 0.65 -8.86 14.53
CA ARG A 124 1.40 -8.49 15.72
C ARG A 124 2.68 -7.71 15.38
N SER A 125 3.40 -8.13 14.35
CA SER A 125 4.57 -7.40 13.88
C SER A 125 4.21 -6.00 13.36
N VAL A 126 3.07 -5.85 12.67
CA VAL A 126 2.56 -4.55 12.24
C VAL A 126 2.18 -3.69 13.44
N GLU A 127 1.45 -4.23 14.42
CA GLU A 127 1.07 -3.53 15.65
C GLU A 127 2.28 -2.97 16.39
N GLU A 128 3.29 -3.81 16.61
CA GLU A 128 4.52 -3.43 17.33
C GLU A 128 5.31 -2.34 16.60
N ASN A 129 5.45 -2.47 15.28
CA ASN A 129 6.16 -1.47 14.48
C ASN A 129 5.35 -0.15 14.39
N ALA A 130 4.03 -0.23 14.15
CA ALA A 130 3.16 0.93 14.09
C ALA A 130 3.14 1.70 15.41
N LEU A 131 3.02 1.00 16.53
CA LEU A 131 3.04 1.63 17.86
C LEU A 131 4.39 2.30 18.14
N ARG A 132 5.50 1.66 17.77
CA ARG A 132 6.84 2.24 17.93
C ARG A 132 6.98 3.53 17.13
N MET A 133 6.59 3.52 15.86
CA MET A 133 6.66 4.69 15.01
C MET A 133 5.69 5.78 15.51
N LEU A 134 4.48 5.41 15.91
CA LEU A 134 3.50 6.33 16.48
C LEU A 134 4.05 7.05 17.71
N LYS A 135 4.65 6.33 18.66
CA LYS A 135 5.28 6.91 19.85
C LYS A 135 6.45 7.84 19.50
N THR A 136 7.23 7.51 18.46
CA THR A 136 8.33 8.37 17.98
C THR A 136 7.82 9.68 17.36
N LEU A 137 6.69 9.64 16.68
CA LEU A 137 6.15 10.79 15.96
C LEU A 137 5.23 11.67 16.82
N MET A 138 4.55 11.08 17.80
CA MET A 138 3.64 11.80 18.68
C MET A 138 4.41 12.59 19.75
N ARG A 139 3.95 13.80 20.00
CA ARG A 139 4.49 14.69 21.05
C ARG A 139 4.22 14.15 22.46
N LYS A 140 3.11 13.44 22.64
CA LYS A 140 2.71 12.82 23.91
C LYS A 140 3.05 11.33 23.85
N GLU A 141 4.26 10.98 24.27
CA GLU A 141 4.74 9.58 24.26
C GLU A 141 3.83 8.61 25.03
N ASP A 142 3.11 9.10 26.03
CA ASP A 142 2.27 8.30 26.93
C ASP A 142 0.79 8.28 26.55
N TYR A 143 0.38 8.95 25.46
CA TYR A 143 -1.04 9.02 25.10
C TYR A 143 -1.58 7.69 24.59
N VAL A 144 -0.80 6.99 23.74
CA VAL A 144 -1.16 5.66 23.22
C VAL A 144 -0.15 4.64 23.77
N ASP A 145 -0.62 3.71 24.56
CA ASP A 145 0.23 2.64 25.10
C ASP A 145 0.14 1.37 24.28
N LYS A 146 -1.05 1.06 23.77
CA LYS A 146 -1.29 -0.13 22.97
C LYS A 146 -2.07 0.21 21.71
N LEU A 147 -1.65 -0.42 20.61
CA LEU A 147 -2.33 -0.44 19.32
C LEU A 147 -2.63 -1.90 19.01
N SER A 148 -3.87 -2.24 18.72
CA SER A 148 -4.29 -3.60 18.39
C SER A 148 -5.15 -3.61 17.14
N ILE A 149 -4.94 -4.61 16.30
CA ILE A 149 -5.66 -4.83 15.04
C ILE A 149 -6.34 -6.20 15.14
N LEU A 150 -7.66 -6.23 15.04
CA LEU A 150 -8.40 -7.49 15.05
C LEU A 150 -8.16 -8.25 13.74
N PRO A 151 -7.80 -9.53 13.79
CA PRO A 151 -7.48 -10.32 12.59
C PRO A 151 -8.67 -10.62 11.68
N GLU A 152 -9.89 -10.52 12.21
CA GLU A 152 -11.14 -10.87 11.53
C GLU A 152 -11.57 -9.79 10.53
N ASP A 153 -11.53 -8.53 10.96
CA ASP A 153 -12.05 -7.37 10.22
C ASP A 153 -11.05 -6.24 10.06
N PHE A 154 -9.82 -6.43 10.59
CA PHE A 154 -8.76 -5.43 10.64
C PHE A 154 -9.14 -4.14 11.35
N SER A 155 -10.14 -4.18 12.23
CA SER A 155 -10.51 -3.03 13.03
C SER A 155 -9.39 -2.64 14.00
N LEU A 156 -9.11 -1.33 14.05
CA LEU A 156 -8.04 -0.74 14.85
C LEU A 156 -8.59 -0.27 16.20
N THR A 157 -7.92 -0.67 17.27
CA THR A 157 -8.19 -0.17 18.63
C THR A 157 -6.92 0.42 19.24
N LEU A 158 -7.09 1.55 19.92
CA LEU A 158 -6.03 2.23 20.66
C LEU A 158 -6.39 2.23 22.14
N SER A 159 -5.38 2.06 23.00
CA SER A 159 -5.56 2.11 24.46
C SER A 159 -4.46 2.93 25.09
N SER A 160 -4.79 3.64 26.17
CA SER A 160 -3.85 4.37 27.02
C SER A 160 -3.27 3.44 28.10
N LYS A 161 -2.33 3.94 28.89
CA LYS A 161 -1.68 3.21 29.99
C LYS A 161 -2.65 2.70 31.07
N ASP A 162 -3.71 3.42 31.32
CA ASP A 162 -4.80 3.03 32.24
C ASP A 162 -5.82 2.04 31.62
N GLN A 163 -5.50 1.51 30.43
CA GLN A 163 -6.30 0.58 29.65
C GLN A 163 -7.65 1.18 29.15
N SER A 164 -7.81 2.49 29.25
CA SER A 164 -8.96 3.15 28.65
C SER A 164 -8.84 3.14 27.13
N GLN A 165 -9.96 2.83 26.45
CA GLN A 165 -10.01 2.81 24.99
C GLN A 165 -10.02 4.26 24.45
N ILE A 166 -9.11 4.53 23.51
CA ILE A 166 -9.03 5.81 22.81
C ILE A 166 -9.77 5.65 21.47
N SER A 167 -10.82 6.46 21.29
CA SER A 167 -11.50 6.50 20.01
C SER A 167 -10.66 7.23 18.98
N VAL A 168 -10.47 6.64 17.81
CA VAL A 168 -9.79 7.31 16.68
C VAL A 168 -10.53 8.61 16.30
N ALA A 169 -11.84 8.68 16.53
CA ALA A 169 -12.63 9.89 16.26
C ALA A 169 -12.19 11.10 17.12
N THR A 170 -11.72 10.86 18.35
CA THR A 170 -11.30 11.91 19.29
C THR A 170 -9.88 12.47 18.99
N LEU A 171 -9.12 11.81 18.14
CA LEU A 171 -7.82 12.30 17.71
C LEU A 171 -7.97 13.55 16.85
N SER A 172 -7.06 14.49 17.02
CA SER A 172 -6.92 15.66 16.14
C SER A 172 -6.59 15.23 14.69
N SER A 173 -6.77 16.14 13.76
CA SER A 173 -6.44 15.87 12.33
C SER A 173 -4.99 15.44 12.14
N GLY A 174 -4.04 16.10 12.83
CA GLY A 174 -2.62 15.77 12.80
C GLY A 174 -2.33 14.40 13.41
N GLU A 175 -2.90 14.09 14.58
CA GLU A 175 -2.73 12.79 15.22
C GLU A 175 -3.29 11.64 14.38
N LYS A 176 -4.42 11.83 13.72
CA LYS A 176 -4.96 10.86 12.75
C LYS A 176 -4.01 10.62 11.58
N GLN A 177 -3.42 11.68 11.06
CA GLN A 177 -2.45 11.59 9.98
C GLN A 177 -1.18 10.85 10.42
N ILE A 178 -0.65 11.13 11.60
CA ILE A 178 0.51 10.43 12.18
C ILE A 178 0.20 8.95 12.40
N LEU A 179 -0.97 8.63 12.94
CA LEU A 179 -1.43 7.25 13.12
C LEU A 179 -1.46 6.50 11.78
N LEU A 180 -2.07 7.11 10.74
CA LEU A 180 -2.15 6.53 9.41
C LEU A 180 -0.77 6.28 8.81
N LEU A 181 0.14 7.27 8.90
CA LEU A 181 1.51 7.15 8.39
C LEU A 181 2.30 6.06 9.12
N SER A 182 2.12 5.95 10.44
CA SER A 182 2.76 4.91 11.25
C SER A 182 2.29 3.51 10.85
N LEU A 183 0.99 3.34 10.57
CA LEU A 183 0.42 2.09 10.09
C LEU A 183 0.93 1.72 8.69
N ILE A 184 0.90 2.66 7.75
CA ILE A 184 1.40 2.44 6.40
C ILE A 184 2.87 2.04 6.44
N TRP A 185 3.69 2.79 7.17
CA TRP A 185 5.10 2.47 7.34
C TRP A 185 5.32 1.07 7.92
N ALA A 186 4.56 0.69 8.96
CA ALA A 186 4.67 -0.63 9.59
C ALA A 186 4.30 -1.77 8.63
N ILE A 187 3.24 -1.60 7.84
CA ILE A 187 2.83 -2.57 6.82
C ILE A 187 3.95 -2.78 5.79
N PHE A 188 4.52 -1.71 5.26
CA PHE A 188 5.59 -1.82 4.27
C PHE A 188 6.86 -2.42 4.88
N LYS A 189 7.19 -2.06 6.10
CA LYS A 189 8.35 -2.63 6.80
C LYS A 189 8.21 -4.13 7.03
N VAL A 190 7.03 -4.60 7.39
CA VAL A 190 6.76 -6.03 7.63
C VAL A 190 6.66 -6.81 6.32
N SER A 191 6.20 -6.16 5.25
CA SER A 191 6.10 -6.79 3.93
C SER A 191 7.45 -6.91 3.20
N GLU A 192 8.51 -6.25 3.70
CA GLU A 192 9.85 -6.18 3.09
C GLU A 192 9.83 -5.66 1.64
N ASN A 193 8.75 -4.98 1.24
CA ASN A 193 8.63 -4.41 -0.09
C ASN A 193 9.37 -3.07 -0.16
N GLN A 194 10.35 -3.00 -1.04
CA GLN A 194 11.09 -1.79 -1.35
C GLN A 194 10.42 -1.09 -2.54
N MET A 195 9.55 -0.13 -2.25
CA MET A 195 8.90 0.68 -3.29
C MET A 195 9.25 2.15 -3.11
N PRO A 196 9.35 2.92 -4.20
CA PRO A 196 9.45 4.36 -4.09
C PRO A 196 8.14 4.94 -3.58
N PHE A 197 8.22 5.94 -2.69
CA PHE A 197 7.08 6.63 -2.13
C PHE A 197 7.02 8.07 -2.61
N ILE A 198 5.81 8.51 -2.96
CA ILE A 198 5.53 9.90 -3.32
C ILE A 198 4.48 10.43 -2.37
N PHE A 199 4.85 11.45 -1.61
CA PHE A 199 3.96 12.16 -0.71
C PHE A 199 3.63 13.53 -1.26
N ASP A 200 2.34 13.84 -1.37
CA ASP A 200 1.85 15.16 -1.75
C ASP A 200 1.21 15.83 -0.53
N THR A 201 1.64 17.04 -0.25
CA THR A 201 1.12 17.88 0.85
C THR A 201 1.09 17.17 2.22
N LEU A 202 2.12 16.35 2.48
CA LEU A 202 2.21 15.52 3.69
C LEU A 202 2.19 16.33 4.98
N LEU A 203 2.74 17.54 4.98
CA LEU A 203 3.03 18.32 6.19
C LEU A 203 1.99 19.41 6.47
N GLY A 204 1.03 19.62 5.57
CA GLY A 204 0.15 20.81 5.60
C GLY A 204 -0.77 20.92 6.83
N ARG A 205 -1.12 19.81 7.48
CA ARG A 205 -2.03 19.78 8.63
C ARG A 205 -1.34 19.53 9.97
N LEU A 206 -0.01 19.54 9.96
CA LEU A 206 0.81 19.23 11.12
C LEU A 206 1.39 20.49 11.73
N ASP A 207 1.53 20.50 13.05
CA ASP A 207 2.29 21.51 13.76
C ASP A 207 3.81 21.35 13.51
N ARG A 208 4.58 22.32 14.00
CA ARG A 208 6.03 22.38 13.78
C ARG A 208 6.77 21.15 14.32
N ASP A 209 6.38 20.68 15.50
CA ASP A 209 7.06 19.56 16.16
C ASP A 209 6.79 18.24 15.43
N HIS A 210 5.53 18.02 15.01
CA HIS A 210 5.17 16.85 14.22
C HIS A 210 5.81 16.84 12.83
N ARG A 211 5.90 18.01 12.16
CA ARG A 211 6.63 18.14 10.87
C ARG A 211 8.08 17.72 11.03
N TYR A 212 8.75 18.26 12.07
CA TYR A 212 10.15 17.93 12.35
C TYR A 212 10.34 16.43 12.60
N ASN A 213 9.47 15.82 13.40
CA ASN A 213 9.54 14.40 13.71
C ASN A 213 9.32 13.52 12.46
N ILE A 214 8.41 13.89 11.57
CA ILE A 214 8.19 13.18 10.32
C ILE A 214 9.41 13.28 9.40
N LEU A 215 9.94 14.47 9.20
CA LEU A 215 11.12 14.67 8.35
C LEU A 215 12.34 13.90 8.87
N ARG A 216 12.55 13.91 10.18
CA ARG A 216 13.73 13.30 10.80
C ARG A 216 13.62 11.79 11.02
N ASN A 217 12.45 11.31 11.45
CA ASN A 217 12.31 9.95 11.95
C ASN A 217 11.50 9.03 11.02
N LEU A 218 10.56 9.57 10.24
CA LEU A 218 9.72 8.76 9.37
C LEU A 218 10.28 8.68 7.95
N LEU A 219 10.48 9.81 7.29
CA LEU A 219 10.84 9.85 5.87
C LEU A 219 12.14 9.10 5.55
N PRO A 220 13.24 9.23 6.32
CA PRO A 220 14.47 8.49 6.06
C PRO A 220 14.33 6.97 6.21
N ASN A 221 13.29 6.52 6.90
CA ASN A 221 13.02 5.11 7.18
C ASN A 221 11.85 4.55 6.36
N PHE A 222 11.25 5.36 5.47
CA PHE A 222 10.03 4.95 4.77
C PHE A 222 10.29 4.04 3.57
N GLY A 223 11.46 4.16 2.93
CA GLY A 223 11.84 3.35 1.78
C GLY A 223 13.20 3.78 1.22
N GLU A 224 13.64 3.15 0.15
CA GLU A 224 14.91 3.49 -0.52
C GLU A 224 14.84 4.84 -1.25
N GLN A 225 13.65 5.20 -1.74
CA GLN A 225 13.42 6.46 -2.43
C GLN A 225 12.11 7.07 -1.98
N VAL A 226 12.19 8.29 -1.46
CA VAL A 226 11.03 9.06 -1.01
C VAL A 226 11.04 10.41 -1.71
N LEU A 227 9.93 10.73 -2.39
CA LEU A 227 9.69 12.03 -3.01
C LEU A 227 8.59 12.76 -2.23
N VAL A 228 8.88 13.95 -1.76
CA VAL A 228 7.90 14.79 -1.07
C VAL A 228 7.59 16.01 -1.92
N LEU A 229 6.34 16.14 -2.34
CA LEU A 229 5.81 17.32 -2.99
C LEU A 229 5.24 18.23 -1.91
N SER A 230 5.79 19.42 -1.79
CA SER A 230 5.47 20.34 -0.70
C SER A 230 5.43 21.78 -1.17
N THR A 231 4.73 22.62 -0.45
CA THR A 231 4.72 24.07 -0.66
C THR A 231 5.74 24.75 0.25
N ASP A 232 6.13 25.99 -0.08
CA ASP A 232 7.04 26.82 0.74
C ASP A 232 6.53 27.05 2.17
N SER A 233 5.22 26.97 2.38
CA SER A 233 4.59 27.09 3.69
C SER A 233 4.70 25.83 4.55
N GLU A 234 4.95 24.68 3.94
CA GLU A 234 5.08 23.39 4.62
C GLU A 234 6.54 23.10 4.97
N ILE A 235 7.46 23.34 4.04
CA ILE A 235 8.89 23.15 4.22
C ILE A 235 9.58 24.51 4.07
N SER A 236 9.91 25.14 5.19
CA SER A 236 10.75 26.34 5.25
C SER A 236 12.24 25.96 5.19
N LYS A 237 13.11 26.96 4.98
CA LYS A 237 14.58 26.75 4.95
C LYS A 237 15.12 26.03 6.18
N ASP A 238 14.50 26.22 7.34
CA ASP A 238 14.90 25.58 8.60
C ASP A 238 14.78 24.05 8.59
N TYR A 239 14.03 23.51 7.67
CA TYR A 239 13.85 22.05 7.53
C TYR A 239 14.82 21.39 6.54
N TYR A 240 15.51 22.19 5.70
CA TYR A 240 16.50 21.60 4.73
C TYR A 240 17.71 21.00 5.45
N ASP A 241 18.04 21.46 6.64
CA ASP A 241 19.14 20.93 7.44
C ASP A 241 18.79 19.59 8.12
N VAL A 242 17.52 19.17 8.04
CA VAL A 242 17.00 17.95 8.66
C VAL A 242 16.84 16.83 7.62
N LEU A 243 16.73 17.20 6.33
CA LEU A 243 16.64 16.29 5.18
C LEU A 243 18.02 15.89 4.68
#